data_073a0970249358440158567d85104af6
#
_entry.id   073a0970249358440158567d85104af6
#
_cell.length_a   1.000
_cell.length_b   1.000
_cell.length_c   1.000
_cell.angle_alpha   90.00
_cell.angle_beta   90.00
_cell.angle_gamma   90.00
#
_symmetry.space_group_name_H-M   'P 1'
#
loop_
_entity.id
_entity.type
_entity.pdbx_description
1 polymer ?
#
loop_
_entity_poly.entity_id
_entity_poly.type
_entity_poly.pdbx_seq_one_letter_code
_entity_poly.pdbx_strand_id
1 'polypeptide(L)'
;MAGYLDQYGIGDERREKRNKLFLILGGCALALLFLWFFFFVWDKTELLRAQPVARLAQVLRNHRQESRVMNFFELLQRQDYKAAYAMWNCTDLHPCRDYTFPEFMKDWGPGSAHGAARYAIPKSRSCGSGVIVTVDSGQNQDSLWVQRGDLTIGFSPYPVCQAGF
;
A
#
# COMPACT_ATOMS: atom_id res chain seq x y z
N MET A 1 41.10 54.06 -57.34
CA MET A 1 41.08 53.66 -55.91
C MET A 1 39.71 53.15 -55.52
N ALA A 2 39.33 51.98 -55.97
CA ALA A 2 38.00 51.40 -55.71
C ALA A 2 38.12 49.86 -55.48
N GLY A 3 38.94 49.42 -54.57
CA GLY A 3 39.17 48.02 -54.34
C GLY A 3 39.23 47.55 -52.89
N TYR A 4 39.01 48.47 -51.93
CA TYR A 4 39.25 48.14 -50.49
C TYR A 4 37.98 47.92 -49.70
N LEU A 5 36.81 48.30 -50.22
CA LEU A 5 35.53 48.21 -49.50
C LEU A 5 34.76 46.89 -49.75
N ASP A 6 35.05 46.19 -50.85
CA ASP A 6 34.35 44.94 -51.16
C ASP A 6 34.82 43.75 -50.33
N GLN A 7 35.99 43.83 -49.71
CA GLN A 7 36.54 42.74 -48.91
C GLN A 7 35.94 42.62 -47.49
N TYR A 8 35.28 43.70 -47.00
CA TYR A 8 34.66 43.73 -45.68
C TYR A 8 33.22 43.15 -45.64
N GLY A 9 32.50 43.15 -46.78
CA GLY A 9 31.13 42.69 -46.86
C GLY A 9 30.95 41.16 -46.80
N ILE A 10 31.91 40.43 -47.34
CA ILE A 10 31.78 38.92 -47.45
C ILE A 10 32.00 38.23 -46.09
N GLY A 11 32.73 38.85 -45.18
CA GLY A 11 33.01 38.27 -43.86
C GLY A 11 31.81 38.35 -42.89
N ASP A 12 31.03 39.41 -43.02
CA ASP A 12 29.90 39.67 -42.11
C ASP A 12 28.68 38.81 -42.43
N GLU A 13 28.40 38.57 -43.74
CA GLU A 13 27.29 37.73 -44.18
C GLU A 13 27.44 36.24 -43.77
N ARG A 14 28.67 35.74 -43.78
CA ARG A 14 28.97 34.39 -43.31
C ARG A 14 28.88 34.27 -41.80
N ARG A 15 29.26 35.29 -41.06
CA ARG A 15 29.12 35.36 -39.62
C ARG A 15 27.67 35.41 -39.21
N GLU A 16 26.86 36.23 -39.85
CA GLU A 16 25.46 36.36 -39.60
C GLU A 16 24.67 35.06 -39.86
N LYS A 17 24.93 34.39 -40.99
CA LYS A 17 24.35 33.08 -41.32
C LYS A 17 24.75 32.01 -40.29
N ARG A 18 26.00 32.01 -39.85
CA ARG A 18 26.47 31.07 -38.81
C ARG A 18 25.83 31.35 -37.47
N ASN A 19 25.68 32.61 -37.06
CA ASN A 19 25.02 32.98 -35.79
C ASN A 19 23.53 32.63 -35.83
N LYS A 20 22.84 32.84 -36.93
CA LYS A 20 21.44 32.41 -37.10
C LYS A 20 21.32 30.89 -37.02
N LEU A 21 22.25 30.14 -37.64
CA LEU A 21 22.27 28.67 -37.56
C LEU A 21 22.48 28.19 -36.12
N PHE A 22 23.41 28.80 -35.37
CA PHE A 22 23.65 28.48 -33.95
C PHE A 22 22.46 28.78 -33.06
N LEU A 23 21.74 29.89 -33.31
CA LEU A 23 20.52 30.24 -32.58
C LEU A 23 19.40 29.22 -32.84
N ILE A 24 19.22 28.80 -34.09
CA ILE A 24 18.21 27.79 -34.44
C ILE A 24 18.56 26.45 -33.83
N LEU A 25 19.79 25.97 -33.96
CA LEU A 25 20.23 24.69 -33.39
C LEU A 25 20.16 24.70 -31.85
N GLY A 26 20.59 25.80 -31.22
CA GLY A 26 20.49 26.00 -29.76
C GLY A 26 19.05 26.01 -29.27
N GLY A 27 18.15 26.69 -30.01
CA GLY A 27 16.72 26.71 -29.74
C GLY A 27 16.06 25.34 -29.84
N CYS A 28 16.39 24.59 -30.91
CA CYS A 28 15.90 23.21 -31.07
C CYS A 28 16.41 22.28 -29.96
N ALA A 29 17.69 22.38 -29.58
CA ALA A 29 18.24 21.57 -28.51
C ALA A 29 17.57 21.85 -27.14
N LEU A 30 17.32 23.13 -26.83
CA LEU A 30 16.61 23.55 -25.63
C LEU A 30 15.17 23.04 -25.63
N ALA A 31 14.47 23.14 -26.79
CA ALA A 31 13.10 22.65 -26.90
C ALA A 31 13.02 21.13 -26.69
N LEU A 32 13.97 20.36 -27.25
CA LEU A 32 14.04 18.91 -27.06
C LEU A 32 14.35 18.54 -25.59
N LEU A 33 15.25 19.27 -24.94
CA LEU A 33 15.52 19.08 -23.51
C LEU A 33 14.30 19.39 -22.65
N PHE A 34 13.55 20.43 -22.99
CA PHE A 34 12.33 20.81 -22.27
C PHE A 34 11.23 19.75 -22.46
N LEU A 35 11.04 19.23 -23.67
CA LEU A 35 10.12 18.14 -23.94
C LEU A 35 10.53 16.88 -23.17
N TRP A 36 11.82 16.50 -23.22
CA TRP A 36 12.33 15.34 -22.50
C TRP A 36 12.11 15.48 -20.99
N PHE A 37 12.44 16.65 -20.41
CA PHE A 37 12.21 16.94 -19.00
C PHE A 37 10.73 16.90 -18.65
N PHE A 38 9.86 17.45 -19.49
CA PHE A 38 8.41 17.45 -19.30
C PHE A 38 7.85 16.03 -19.30
N PHE A 39 8.24 15.20 -20.26
CA PHE A 39 7.86 13.78 -20.28
C PHE A 39 8.38 13.01 -19.07
N PHE A 40 9.63 13.24 -18.69
CA PHE A 40 10.23 12.58 -17.55
C PHE A 40 9.55 12.96 -16.22
N VAL A 41 9.22 14.23 -16.03
CA VAL A 41 8.51 14.71 -14.84
C VAL A 41 7.07 14.24 -14.84
N TRP A 42 6.39 14.23 -16.01
CA TRP A 42 5.01 13.77 -16.13
C TRP A 42 4.87 12.30 -15.74
N ASP A 43 5.74 11.44 -16.27
CA ASP A 43 5.76 10.02 -15.95
C ASP A 43 5.94 9.77 -14.44
N LYS A 44 6.81 10.53 -13.79
CA LYS A 44 7.00 10.44 -12.33
C LYS A 44 5.82 10.97 -11.52
N THR A 45 5.13 12.00 -11.99
CA THR A 45 3.97 12.56 -11.26
C THR A 45 2.75 11.66 -11.31
N GLU A 46 2.53 10.91 -12.38
CA GLU A 46 1.47 9.89 -12.47
C GLU A 46 1.67 8.79 -11.42
N LEU A 47 2.90 8.26 -11.29
CA LEU A 47 3.24 7.26 -10.29
C LEU A 47 3.05 7.77 -8.85
N LEU A 48 3.38 9.02 -8.58
CA LEU A 48 3.22 9.64 -7.25
C LEU A 48 1.76 9.95 -6.92
N ARG A 49 0.91 10.26 -7.91
CA ARG A 49 -0.52 10.52 -7.71
C ARG A 49 -1.33 9.25 -7.48
N ALA A 50 -0.99 8.16 -8.15
CA ALA A 50 -1.74 6.90 -8.04
C ALA A 50 -1.55 6.20 -6.68
N GLN A 51 -0.39 6.30 -6.06
CA GLN A 51 -0.08 5.61 -4.81
C GLN A 51 -0.96 6.02 -3.60
N PRO A 52 -1.17 7.31 -3.29
CA PRO A 52 -1.96 7.69 -2.12
C PRO A 52 -3.43 7.30 -2.27
N VAL A 53 -4.00 7.41 -3.47
CA VAL A 53 -5.40 7.04 -3.73
C VAL A 53 -5.60 5.53 -3.61
N ALA A 54 -4.68 4.72 -4.14
CA ALA A 54 -4.72 3.27 -4.01
C ALA A 54 -4.60 2.82 -2.55
N ARG A 55 -3.73 3.44 -1.76
CA ARG A 55 -3.60 3.18 -0.31
C ARG A 55 -4.86 3.55 0.45
N LEU A 56 -5.43 4.72 0.18
CA LEU A 56 -6.68 5.16 0.81
C LEU A 56 -7.85 4.22 0.48
N ALA A 57 -7.98 3.83 -0.78
CA ALA A 57 -8.98 2.86 -1.21
C ALA A 57 -8.79 1.49 -0.55
N GLN A 58 -7.54 1.07 -0.30
CA GLN A 58 -7.24 -0.19 0.39
C GLN A 58 -7.58 -0.10 1.88
N VAL A 59 -7.23 1.01 2.55
CA VAL A 59 -7.59 1.27 3.96
C VAL A 59 -9.11 1.26 4.13
N LEU A 60 -9.84 1.99 3.30
CA LEU A 60 -11.31 2.01 3.35
C LEU A 60 -11.93 0.63 3.08
N ARG A 61 -11.31 -0.15 2.19
CA ARG A 61 -11.77 -1.50 1.83
C ARG A 61 -11.57 -2.52 2.95
N ASN A 62 -10.53 -2.36 3.76
CA ASN A 62 -10.18 -3.28 4.84
C ASN A 62 -10.75 -2.87 6.20
N HIS A 63 -11.31 -1.67 6.31
CA HIS A 63 -11.81 -1.12 7.57
C HIS A 63 -12.81 -2.04 8.29
N ARG A 64 -13.69 -2.73 7.55
CA ARG A 64 -14.64 -3.67 8.13
C ARG A 64 -13.96 -4.85 8.83
N GLN A 65 -12.92 -5.41 8.21
CA GLN A 65 -12.17 -6.53 8.74
C GLN A 65 -11.31 -6.11 9.93
N GLU A 66 -10.72 -4.93 9.88
CA GLU A 66 -9.99 -4.34 11.00
C GLU A 66 -10.90 -4.13 12.20
N SER A 67 -12.08 -3.52 11.97
CA SER A 67 -13.09 -3.33 13.03
C SER A 67 -13.58 -4.66 13.62
N ARG A 68 -13.70 -5.72 12.80
CA ARG A 68 -14.07 -7.05 13.26
C ARG A 68 -13.03 -7.62 14.23
N VAL A 69 -11.74 -7.48 13.90
CA VAL A 69 -10.64 -7.93 14.75
C VAL A 69 -10.57 -7.09 16.03
N MET A 70 -10.76 -5.78 15.96
CA MET A 70 -10.81 -4.96 17.17
C MET A 70 -11.93 -5.37 18.11
N ASN A 71 -13.12 -5.62 17.58
CA ASN A 71 -14.25 -6.12 18.38
C ASN A 71 -13.94 -7.48 19.01
N PHE A 72 -13.25 -8.37 18.29
CA PHE A 72 -12.79 -9.65 18.88
C PHE A 72 -11.93 -9.43 20.10
N PHE A 73 -10.92 -8.56 20.02
CA PHE A 73 -10.05 -8.26 21.17
C PHE A 73 -10.78 -7.52 22.30
N GLU A 74 -11.76 -6.66 21.98
CA GLU A 74 -12.63 -6.06 23.00
C GLU A 74 -13.44 -7.11 23.77
N LEU A 75 -13.97 -8.13 23.11
CA LEU A 75 -14.67 -9.23 23.74
C LEU A 75 -13.73 -10.04 24.65
N LEU A 76 -12.50 -10.31 24.22
CA LEU A 76 -11.49 -10.96 25.07
C LEU A 76 -11.19 -10.14 26.32
N GLN A 77 -11.02 -8.82 26.19
CA GLN A 77 -10.81 -7.91 27.33
C GLN A 77 -11.97 -7.90 28.31
N ARG A 78 -13.21 -8.02 27.79
CA ARG A 78 -14.43 -8.13 28.61
C ARG A 78 -14.66 -9.55 29.16
N GLN A 79 -13.77 -10.50 28.84
CA GLN A 79 -13.88 -11.91 29.20
C GLN A 79 -15.13 -12.60 28.63
N ASP A 80 -15.69 -12.03 27.56
CA ASP A 80 -16.81 -12.64 26.82
C ASP A 80 -16.28 -13.64 25.75
N TYR A 81 -15.70 -14.72 26.26
CA TYR A 81 -15.06 -15.72 25.42
C TYR A 81 -16.02 -16.47 24.49
N LYS A 82 -17.32 -16.59 24.90
CA LYS A 82 -18.33 -17.25 24.04
C LYS A 82 -18.66 -16.40 22.83
N ALA A 83 -18.86 -15.09 23.04
CA ALA A 83 -19.09 -14.16 21.94
C ALA A 83 -17.86 -14.05 21.04
N ALA A 84 -16.65 -14.04 21.61
CA ALA A 84 -15.41 -14.05 20.86
C ALA A 84 -15.26 -15.32 20.00
N TYR A 85 -15.56 -16.50 20.57
CA TYR A 85 -15.54 -17.78 19.85
C TYR A 85 -16.57 -17.84 18.70
N ALA A 86 -17.74 -17.24 18.90
CA ALA A 86 -18.75 -17.15 17.85
C ALA A 86 -18.28 -16.35 16.61
N MET A 87 -17.28 -15.48 16.76
CA MET A 87 -16.70 -14.75 15.62
C MET A 87 -15.88 -15.65 14.67
N TRP A 88 -15.51 -16.85 15.11
CA TRP A 88 -14.91 -17.92 14.31
C TRP A 88 -15.94 -18.77 13.58
N ASN A 89 -17.20 -18.35 13.57
CA ASN A 89 -18.36 -19.10 13.10
C ASN A 89 -18.58 -20.41 13.86
N CYS A 90 -18.13 -20.45 15.10
CA CYS A 90 -18.23 -21.59 16.01
C CYS A 90 -19.16 -21.23 17.17
N THR A 91 -20.17 -22.03 17.41
CA THR A 91 -21.14 -21.82 18.50
C THR A 91 -21.41 -23.12 19.25
N ASP A 92 -22.07 -23.03 20.40
CA ASP A 92 -22.49 -24.22 21.15
C ASP A 92 -23.44 -25.11 20.31
N LEU A 93 -24.21 -24.50 19.38
CA LEU A 93 -25.11 -25.22 18.47
C LEU A 93 -24.41 -25.77 17.23
N HIS A 94 -23.35 -25.12 16.81
CA HIS A 94 -22.55 -25.51 15.64
C HIS A 94 -21.07 -25.49 16.03
N PRO A 95 -20.62 -26.51 16.78
CA PRO A 95 -19.22 -26.56 17.23
C PRO A 95 -18.29 -26.81 16.03
N CYS A 96 -17.19 -26.08 15.99
CA CYS A 96 -16.14 -26.33 15.03
C CYS A 96 -15.42 -27.63 15.36
N ARG A 97 -15.22 -28.49 14.37
CA ARG A 97 -14.52 -29.78 14.56
C ARG A 97 -13.02 -29.58 14.80
N ASP A 98 -12.44 -28.66 14.07
CA ASP A 98 -10.98 -28.47 14.03
C ASP A 98 -10.49 -27.43 15.05
N TYR A 99 -11.41 -26.70 15.69
CA TYR A 99 -11.10 -25.68 16.68
C TYR A 99 -12.20 -25.59 17.73
N THR A 100 -12.05 -26.40 18.76
CA THR A 100 -13.07 -26.51 19.83
C THR A 100 -12.98 -25.34 20.83
N PHE A 101 -14.07 -25.11 21.59
CA PHE A 101 -14.07 -24.06 22.61
C PHE A 101 -12.97 -24.24 23.69
N PRO A 102 -12.64 -25.45 24.18
CA PRO A 102 -11.49 -25.64 25.07
C PRO A 102 -10.15 -25.26 24.42
N GLU A 103 -9.94 -25.53 23.15
CA GLU A 103 -8.73 -25.08 22.42
C GLU A 103 -8.69 -23.57 22.29
N PHE A 104 -9.84 -22.96 21.93
CA PHE A 104 -9.97 -21.51 21.93
C PHE A 104 -9.62 -20.89 23.29
N MET A 105 -10.10 -21.47 24.41
CA MET A 105 -9.78 -20.99 25.75
C MET A 105 -8.30 -21.16 26.13
N LYS A 106 -7.64 -22.16 25.57
CA LYS A 106 -6.21 -22.33 25.73
C LYS A 106 -5.40 -21.24 25.02
N ASP A 107 -5.83 -20.89 23.80
CA ASP A 107 -5.15 -19.89 22.97
C ASP A 107 -5.48 -18.45 23.38
N TRP A 108 -6.73 -18.16 23.74
CA TRP A 108 -7.25 -16.82 23.96
C TRP A 108 -7.81 -16.55 25.35
N GLY A 109 -7.81 -17.55 26.22
CA GLY A 109 -8.34 -17.42 27.58
C GLY A 109 -7.44 -16.60 28.50
N PRO A 110 -7.85 -16.42 29.77
CA PRO A 110 -7.18 -15.53 30.73
C PRO A 110 -5.74 -15.95 31.10
N GLY A 111 -5.37 -17.20 30.85
CA GLY A 111 -4.02 -17.73 31.06
C GLY A 111 -3.14 -17.69 29.82
N SER A 112 -3.65 -17.24 28.68
CA SER A 112 -2.90 -17.16 27.44
C SER A 112 -2.03 -15.90 27.36
N ALA A 113 -0.99 -15.95 26.52
CA ALA A 113 -0.16 -14.79 26.22
C ALA A 113 -0.95 -13.62 25.56
N HIS A 114 -2.14 -13.90 25.06
CA HIS A 114 -2.99 -12.97 24.30
C HIS A 114 -4.09 -12.32 25.17
N GLY A 115 -4.31 -12.83 26.40
CA GLY A 115 -5.50 -12.48 27.20
C GLY A 115 -5.48 -11.11 27.90
N ALA A 116 -4.35 -10.40 27.97
CA ALA A 116 -4.22 -9.20 28.81
C ALA A 116 -3.63 -7.96 28.10
N ALA A 117 -3.35 -8.03 26.81
CA ALA A 117 -2.61 -6.98 26.12
C ALA A 117 -3.49 -5.88 25.55
N ARG A 118 -2.97 -4.64 25.51
CA ARG A 118 -3.54 -3.59 24.67
C ARG A 118 -3.16 -3.83 23.24
N TYR A 119 -4.13 -3.83 22.35
CA TYR A 119 -3.96 -4.15 20.96
C TYR A 119 -3.96 -2.90 20.09
N ALA A 120 -3.00 -2.81 19.18
CA ALA A 120 -3.00 -1.86 18.09
C ALA A 120 -3.00 -2.64 16.75
N ILE A 121 -3.73 -2.16 15.77
CA ILE A 121 -3.69 -2.70 14.41
C ILE A 121 -2.62 -1.97 13.62
N PRO A 122 -1.41 -2.50 13.49
CA PRO A 122 -0.36 -1.82 12.75
C PRO A 122 -0.51 -2.01 11.25
N LYS A 123 -1.18 -3.09 10.78
CA LYS A 123 -1.14 -3.48 9.39
C LYS A 123 -2.32 -4.36 8.98
N SER A 124 -2.93 -4.06 7.83
CA SER A 124 -3.85 -4.98 7.16
C SER A 124 -3.41 -5.24 5.72
N ARG A 125 -3.58 -6.47 5.23
CA ARG A 125 -3.20 -6.87 3.89
C ARG A 125 -4.23 -7.81 3.29
N SER A 126 -4.59 -7.56 2.02
CA SER A 126 -5.47 -8.47 1.27
C SER A 126 -4.80 -9.82 1.04
N CYS A 127 -5.56 -10.91 1.20
CA CYS A 127 -5.12 -12.28 1.00
C CYS A 127 -6.28 -13.12 0.49
N GLY A 128 -6.29 -13.43 -0.78
CA GLY A 128 -7.37 -14.18 -1.42
C GLY A 128 -8.75 -13.55 -1.18
N SER A 129 -9.70 -14.35 -0.67
CA SER A 129 -11.07 -13.91 -0.33
C SER A 129 -11.17 -13.13 0.98
N GLY A 130 -10.06 -12.90 1.69
CA GLY A 130 -10.04 -12.24 2.98
C GLY A 130 -8.97 -11.17 3.13
N VAL A 131 -8.73 -10.78 4.37
CA VAL A 131 -7.72 -9.82 4.79
C VAL A 131 -6.97 -10.39 5.98
N ILE A 132 -5.65 -10.37 5.93
CA ILE A 132 -4.82 -10.60 7.11
C ILE A 132 -4.71 -9.29 7.86
N VAL A 133 -5.14 -9.29 9.10
CA VAL A 133 -5.03 -8.19 10.04
C VAL A 133 -3.98 -8.58 11.08
N THR A 134 -2.90 -7.85 11.09
CA THR A 134 -1.81 -8.04 12.05
C THR A 134 -2.03 -7.11 13.22
N VAL A 135 -2.00 -7.65 14.41
CA VAL A 135 -2.25 -6.95 15.67
C VAL A 135 -0.99 -7.03 16.50
N ASP A 136 -0.60 -5.90 17.07
CA ASP A 136 0.57 -5.79 17.93
C ASP A 136 0.10 -5.69 19.38
N SER A 137 0.54 -6.62 20.21
CA SER A 137 0.24 -6.64 21.64
C SER A 137 1.39 -6.06 22.48
N GLY A 138 2.39 -5.48 21.84
CA GLY A 138 3.59 -4.92 22.47
C GLY A 138 4.67 -5.97 22.80
N GLN A 139 4.32 -7.21 23.03
CA GLN A 139 5.23 -8.33 23.24
C GLN A 139 5.17 -9.34 22.09
N ASN A 140 4.02 -9.52 21.50
CA ASN A 140 3.76 -10.46 20.43
C ASN A 140 3.03 -9.77 19.26
N GLN A 141 3.23 -10.34 18.09
CA GLN A 141 2.53 -9.91 16.89
C GLN A 141 1.65 -11.06 16.40
N ASP A 142 0.35 -10.86 16.45
CA ASP A 142 -0.65 -11.83 16.03
C ASP A 142 -1.20 -11.47 14.66
N SER A 143 -1.41 -12.46 13.82
CA SER A 143 -2.00 -12.29 12.51
C SER A 143 -3.26 -13.13 12.39
N LEU A 144 -4.39 -12.46 12.24
CA LEU A 144 -5.70 -13.09 12.03
C LEU A 144 -6.14 -12.88 10.59
N TRP A 145 -6.73 -13.88 10.00
CA TRP A 145 -7.37 -13.78 8.71
C TRP A 145 -8.87 -13.55 8.88
N VAL A 146 -9.43 -12.58 8.15
CA VAL A 146 -10.85 -12.26 8.20
C VAL A 146 -11.44 -12.37 6.80
N GLN A 147 -12.44 -13.22 6.63
CA GLN A 147 -13.14 -13.39 5.38
C GLN A 147 -13.93 -12.13 5.00
N ARG A 148 -13.96 -11.76 3.71
CA ARG A 148 -14.64 -10.53 3.27
C ARG A 148 -16.16 -10.67 3.23
N GLY A 149 -16.67 -11.88 2.97
CA GLY A 149 -18.10 -12.12 2.77
C GLY A 149 -18.89 -12.01 4.08
N ASP A 150 -18.52 -12.80 5.07
CA ASP A 150 -19.26 -13.02 6.33
C ASP A 150 -18.52 -12.51 7.58
N LEU A 151 -17.32 -11.98 7.41
CA LEU A 151 -16.44 -11.48 8.49
C LEU A 151 -16.05 -12.57 9.50
N THR A 152 -16.05 -13.83 9.10
CA THR A 152 -15.53 -14.93 9.92
C THR A 152 -14.03 -14.73 10.16
N ILE A 153 -13.60 -14.89 11.40
CA ILE A 153 -12.20 -14.85 11.79
C ILE A 153 -11.61 -16.26 11.67
N GLY A 154 -10.37 -16.33 11.27
CA GLY A 154 -9.59 -17.57 11.20
C GLY A 154 -8.12 -17.34 11.45
N PHE A 155 -7.37 -18.42 11.54
CA PHE A 155 -5.91 -18.34 11.59
C PHE A 155 -5.34 -17.83 10.27
N SER A 156 -4.25 -17.09 10.36
CA SER A 156 -3.61 -16.55 9.16
C SER A 156 -3.06 -17.69 8.30
N PRO A 157 -3.37 -17.75 7.01
CA PRO A 157 -2.85 -18.75 6.09
C PRO A 157 -1.40 -18.46 5.67
N TYR A 158 -0.52 -18.05 6.60
CA TYR A 158 0.90 -17.91 6.33
C TYR A 158 1.54 -19.29 6.10
N PRO A 159 2.48 -19.45 5.16
CA PRO A 159 3.12 -18.44 4.32
C PRO A 159 2.44 -18.20 2.96
N VAL A 160 1.28 -18.81 2.65
CA VAL A 160 0.65 -18.81 1.33
C VAL A 160 0.39 -17.39 0.79
N CYS A 161 0.09 -16.42 1.67
CA CYS A 161 -0.12 -15.03 1.26
C CYS A 161 1.15 -14.16 1.18
N GLN A 162 2.32 -14.73 1.37
CA GLN A 162 3.58 -14.00 1.14
C GLN A 162 3.99 -13.99 -0.35
N ALA A 163 3.55 -14.97 -1.10
CA ALA A 163 3.90 -15.15 -2.49
C ALA A 163 3.00 -14.33 -3.44
N GLY A 164 2.95 -13.01 -3.25
CA GLY A 164 2.44 -12.00 -4.18
C GLY A 164 1.53 -12.48 -5.34
N PHE A 165 0.26 -12.76 -5.06
CA PHE A 165 -0.78 -12.86 -6.06
C PHE A 165 -1.65 -11.62 -6.05
#